data_5446120d46c313a71482aea275b337da
#
_entry.id   5446120d46c313a71482aea275b337da
#
_cell.length_a   1.000
_cell.length_b   1.000
_cell.length_c   1.000
_cell.angle_alpha   90.00
_cell.angle_beta   90.00
_cell.angle_gamma   90.00
#
_symmetry.space_group_name_H-M   'P 1'
#
loop_
_entity.id
_entity.type
_entity.pdbx_description
1 polymer ?
#
loop_
_entity_poly.entity_id
_entity_poly.type
_entity_poly.pdbx_seq_one_letter_code
_entity_poly.pdbx_strand_id
1 'polypeptide(L)'
;MPGKQQQQTRPVAIVTGASGGIGEATARALHAAGYRVFGTWRRPPATNPPGVEALTCDVTSDESTRAAIAQVLQQAGRVDLLVNNAGVGLLGGAEESSVAQAKSLFDVNLFGVIRMTNAVLPSMRRQGSGRIVNISSVLGLIPAPFMALYSATKHALEGYSESLDHEIRSAGIRVVLVEPAYTRTSFEGNVYQPDQQLEHYQAARATAEGVMRDAMTVADSPELVAEAVVKASTAARPARRYAAGKVARQISLLRRFVPESAFDSSLRKQMRLPA
;
A
#
# COMPACT_ATOMS: atom_id res chain seq x y z
N MET A 1 19.71 -19.83 -41.81
CA MET A 1 19.92 -19.67 -40.37
C MET A 1 18.57 -19.34 -39.73
N PRO A 2 17.96 -20.24 -38.94
CA PRO A 2 16.68 -19.91 -38.32
C PRO A 2 16.93 -18.89 -37.18
N GLY A 3 16.15 -17.81 -37.26
CA GLY A 3 16.22 -16.70 -36.29
C GLY A 3 16.04 -17.19 -34.86
N LYS A 4 16.92 -16.79 -33.97
CA LYS A 4 16.71 -16.89 -32.53
C LYS A 4 15.45 -16.10 -32.19
N GLN A 5 14.34 -16.78 -31.96
CA GLN A 5 13.20 -16.22 -31.24
C GLN A 5 13.74 -15.75 -29.90
N GLN A 6 13.86 -14.44 -29.71
CA GLN A 6 14.04 -13.83 -28.40
C GLN A 6 12.81 -14.28 -27.59
N GLN A 7 13.00 -15.25 -26.69
CA GLN A 7 12.05 -15.50 -25.62
C GLN A 7 11.85 -14.17 -24.90
N GLN A 8 10.74 -13.51 -25.15
CA GLN A 8 10.35 -12.32 -24.37
C GLN A 8 10.31 -12.75 -22.90
N THR A 9 11.35 -12.39 -22.17
CA THR A 9 11.39 -12.68 -20.72
C THR A 9 10.25 -11.92 -20.06
N ARG A 10 9.39 -12.65 -19.34
CA ARG A 10 8.27 -12.06 -18.60
C ARG A 10 8.76 -10.93 -17.71
N PRO A 11 8.07 -9.77 -17.66
CA PRO A 11 8.42 -8.72 -16.71
C PRO A 11 8.28 -9.24 -15.27
N VAL A 12 9.14 -8.76 -14.38
CA VAL A 12 9.27 -9.25 -13.01
C VAL A 12 8.60 -8.26 -12.05
N ALA A 13 7.69 -8.76 -11.25
CA ALA A 13 6.99 -7.99 -10.22
C ALA A 13 7.30 -8.52 -8.81
N ILE A 14 7.46 -7.60 -7.87
CA ILE A 14 7.54 -7.90 -6.44
C ILE A 14 6.33 -7.27 -5.76
N VAL A 15 5.62 -8.06 -4.93
CA VAL A 15 4.47 -7.59 -4.14
C VAL A 15 4.75 -7.83 -2.66
N THR A 16 4.85 -6.76 -1.87
CA THR A 16 5.05 -6.90 -0.43
C THR A 16 3.74 -7.19 0.29
N GLY A 17 3.79 -8.05 1.33
CA GLY A 17 2.60 -8.43 2.08
C GLY A 17 1.59 -9.23 1.25
N ALA A 18 2.07 -10.22 0.48
CA ALA A 18 1.24 -11.04 -0.39
C ALA A 18 0.50 -12.19 0.35
N SER A 19 0.48 -12.17 1.69
CA SER A 19 -0.12 -13.22 2.52
C SER A 19 -1.66 -13.22 2.54
N GLY A 20 -2.29 -12.18 2.01
CA GLY A 20 -3.75 -12.07 1.97
C GLY A 20 -4.22 -10.71 1.47
N GLY A 21 -5.51 -10.54 1.37
CA GLY A 21 -6.18 -9.29 1.04
C GLY A 21 -5.71 -8.68 -0.28
N ILE A 22 -5.43 -7.37 -0.28
CA ILE A 22 -5.00 -6.64 -1.48
C ILE A 22 -3.71 -7.22 -2.06
N GLY A 23 -2.74 -7.60 -1.22
CA GLY A 23 -1.45 -8.13 -1.68
C GLY A 23 -1.60 -9.46 -2.44
N GLU A 24 -2.37 -10.38 -1.93
CA GLU A 24 -2.66 -11.66 -2.59
C GLU A 24 -3.43 -11.45 -3.89
N ALA A 25 -4.51 -10.66 -3.86
CA ALA A 25 -5.30 -10.35 -5.05
C ALA A 25 -4.44 -9.68 -6.14
N THR A 26 -3.56 -8.75 -5.73
CA THR A 26 -2.61 -8.07 -6.62
C THR A 26 -1.61 -9.06 -7.24
N ALA A 27 -1.03 -9.95 -6.43
CA ALA A 27 -0.06 -10.93 -6.93
C ALA A 27 -0.70 -11.85 -7.99
N ARG A 28 -1.92 -12.33 -7.75
CA ARG A 28 -2.70 -13.13 -8.71
C ARG A 28 -3.02 -12.35 -9.97
N ALA A 29 -3.49 -11.10 -9.85
CA ALA A 29 -3.84 -10.26 -10.98
C ALA A 29 -2.63 -9.92 -11.86
N LEU A 30 -1.47 -9.64 -11.27
CA LEU A 30 -0.23 -9.41 -12.00
C LEU A 30 0.27 -10.68 -12.71
N HIS A 31 0.16 -11.85 -12.06
CA HIS A 31 0.47 -13.12 -12.73
C HIS A 31 -0.42 -13.33 -13.97
N ALA A 32 -1.73 -13.11 -13.84
CA ALA A 32 -2.67 -13.18 -14.96
C ALA A 32 -2.35 -12.15 -16.07
N ALA A 33 -1.80 -10.99 -15.70
CA ALA A 33 -1.33 -9.96 -16.62
C ALA A 33 0.03 -10.27 -17.27
N GLY A 34 0.61 -11.45 -17.02
CA GLY A 34 1.83 -11.94 -17.67
C GLY A 34 3.13 -11.67 -16.92
N TYR A 35 3.09 -11.14 -15.69
CA TYR A 35 4.29 -10.98 -14.86
C TYR A 35 4.77 -12.31 -14.27
N ARG A 36 6.09 -12.44 -14.09
CA ARG A 36 6.68 -13.35 -13.11
C ARG A 36 6.59 -12.66 -11.75
N VAL A 37 5.87 -13.23 -10.80
CA VAL A 37 5.51 -12.55 -9.56
C VAL A 37 6.23 -13.17 -8.36
N PHE A 38 6.93 -12.35 -7.61
CA PHE A 38 7.48 -12.65 -6.30
C PHE A 38 6.63 -11.98 -5.24
N GLY A 39 6.00 -12.78 -4.38
CA GLY A 39 5.27 -12.27 -3.22
C GLY A 39 6.14 -12.32 -1.97
N THR A 40 5.98 -11.37 -1.04
CA THR A 40 6.73 -11.43 0.22
C THR A 40 5.84 -11.77 1.40
N TRP A 41 6.39 -12.57 2.31
CA TRP A 41 5.83 -12.98 3.59
C TRP A 41 6.88 -12.82 4.69
N ARG A 42 6.47 -12.46 5.90
CA ARG A 42 7.34 -12.57 7.08
C ARG A 42 7.65 -14.04 7.39
N ARG A 43 6.66 -14.91 7.17
CA ARG A 43 6.78 -16.37 7.27
C ARG A 43 6.17 -16.95 5.99
N PRO A 44 6.97 -17.48 5.08
CA PRO A 44 6.45 -17.97 3.81
C PRO A 44 5.53 -19.18 4.04
N PRO A 45 4.53 -19.37 3.18
CA PRO A 45 3.65 -20.52 3.24
C PRO A 45 4.43 -21.80 2.91
N ALA A 46 3.96 -22.95 3.41
CA ALA A 46 4.56 -24.25 3.11
C ALA A 46 4.52 -24.59 1.60
N THR A 47 3.52 -24.05 0.89
CA THR A 47 3.35 -24.21 -0.55
C THR A 47 3.10 -22.86 -1.18
N ASN A 48 3.81 -22.55 -2.26
CA ASN A 48 3.63 -21.31 -3.00
C ASN A 48 2.19 -21.22 -3.55
N PRO A 49 1.53 -20.04 -3.45
CA PRO A 49 0.28 -19.80 -4.14
C PRO A 49 0.47 -19.95 -5.66
N PRO A 50 -0.54 -20.42 -6.42
CA PRO A 50 -0.43 -20.59 -7.86
C PRO A 50 0.08 -19.32 -8.57
N GLY A 51 1.17 -19.46 -9.31
CA GLY A 51 1.74 -18.37 -10.10
C GLY A 51 2.54 -17.32 -9.31
N VAL A 52 2.76 -17.53 -8.00
CA VAL A 52 3.50 -16.61 -7.14
C VAL A 52 4.65 -17.33 -6.46
N GLU A 53 5.85 -16.81 -6.62
CA GLU A 53 7.05 -17.31 -5.94
C GLU A 53 7.19 -16.62 -4.57
N ALA A 54 7.23 -17.41 -3.49
CA ALA A 54 7.29 -16.89 -2.14
C ALA A 54 8.71 -16.46 -1.76
N LEU A 55 8.82 -15.27 -1.18
CA LEU A 55 10.03 -14.71 -0.60
C LEU A 55 9.84 -14.42 0.90
N THR A 56 10.83 -14.76 1.71
CA THR A 56 10.88 -14.26 3.08
C THR A 56 11.34 -12.81 3.07
N CYS A 57 10.51 -11.91 3.61
CA CYS A 57 10.89 -10.51 3.76
C CYS A 57 10.11 -9.86 4.90
N ASP A 58 10.84 -9.32 5.85
CA ASP A 58 10.34 -8.36 6.83
C ASP A 58 10.73 -6.96 6.36
N VAL A 59 9.75 -6.13 6.02
CA VAL A 59 9.97 -4.77 5.51
C VAL A 59 10.54 -3.83 6.59
N THR A 60 10.53 -4.22 7.86
CA THR A 60 11.12 -3.44 8.95
C THR A 60 12.62 -3.73 9.14
N SER A 61 13.18 -4.70 8.41
CA SER A 61 14.59 -5.07 8.47
C SER A 61 15.32 -4.72 7.17
N ASP A 62 16.37 -3.91 7.28
CA ASP A 62 17.25 -3.55 6.15
C ASP A 62 17.96 -4.78 5.56
N GLU A 63 18.35 -5.73 6.40
CA GLU A 63 19.00 -6.96 5.95
C GLU A 63 18.02 -7.83 5.18
N SER A 64 16.81 -8.04 5.75
CA SER A 64 15.78 -8.87 5.13
C SER A 64 15.34 -8.31 3.77
N THR A 65 15.16 -6.99 3.66
CA THR A 65 14.77 -6.34 2.39
C THR A 65 15.88 -6.48 1.34
N ARG A 66 17.14 -6.26 1.70
CA ARG A 66 18.28 -6.44 0.78
C ARG A 66 18.41 -7.89 0.33
N ALA A 67 18.28 -8.85 1.24
CA ALA A 67 18.37 -10.28 0.92
C ALA A 67 17.25 -10.71 -0.05
N ALA A 68 16.02 -10.27 0.19
CA ALA A 68 14.89 -10.58 -0.68
C ALA A 68 15.11 -10.04 -2.11
N ILE A 69 15.55 -8.79 -2.25
CA ILE A 69 15.82 -8.22 -3.58
C ILE A 69 17.01 -8.90 -4.25
N ALA A 70 18.07 -9.22 -3.52
CA ALA A 70 19.21 -9.96 -4.05
C ALA A 70 18.79 -11.34 -4.60
N GLN A 71 17.91 -12.05 -3.90
CA GLN A 71 17.36 -13.33 -4.34
C GLN A 71 16.55 -13.17 -5.65
N VAL A 72 15.70 -12.15 -5.78
CA VAL A 72 14.97 -11.89 -7.04
C VAL A 72 15.92 -11.59 -8.18
N LEU A 73 16.95 -10.75 -7.95
CA LEU A 73 17.93 -10.42 -8.97
C LEU A 73 18.77 -11.62 -9.39
N GLN A 74 19.11 -12.52 -8.45
CA GLN A 74 19.79 -13.78 -8.77
C GLN A 74 18.93 -14.71 -9.62
N GLN A 75 17.62 -14.80 -9.34
CA GLN A 75 16.71 -15.72 -10.04
C GLN A 75 16.15 -15.19 -11.35
N ALA A 76 15.97 -13.87 -11.45
CA ALA A 76 15.28 -13.23 -12.59
C ALA A 76 16.13 -12.19 -13.32
N GLY A 77 17.23 -11.72 -12.76
CA GLY A 77 18.14 -10.74 -13.36
C GLY A 77 17.60 -9.30 -13.41
N ARG A 78 16.33 -9.09 -13.07
CA ARG A 78 15.64 -7.79 -13.22
C ARG A 78 14.50 -7.61 -12.21
N VAL A 79 14.09 -6.35 -12.02
CA VAL A 79 12.84 -5.98 -11.33
C VAL A 79 12.17 -4.88 -12.15
N ASP A 80 10.99 -5.14 -12.70
CA ASP A 80 10.23 -4.18 -13.51
C ASP A 80 9.18 -3.43 -12.70
N LEU A 81 8.62 -4.10 -11.69
CA LEU A 81 7.56 -3.58 -10.86
C LEU A 81 7.81 -3.91 -9.38
N LEU A 82 7.71 -2.90 -8.54
CA LEU A 82 7.58 -3.07 -7.09
C LEU A 82 6.20 -2.58 -6.65
N VAL A 83 5.44 -3.43 -5.97
CA VAL A 83 4.19 -3.05 -5.30
C VAL A 83 4.42 -3.07 -3.78
N ASN A 84 4.52 -1.90 -3.19
CA ASN A 84 4.58 -1.72 -1.74
C ASN A 84 3.17 -1.76 -1.17
N ASN A 85 2.76 -2.97 -0.73
CA ASN A 85 1.43 -3.20 -0.17
C ASN A 85 1.48 -3.55 1.34
N ALA A 86 2.58 -4.07 1.84
CA ALA A 86 2.72 -4.38 3.26
C ALA A 86 2.37 -3.17 4.14
N GLY A 87 1.47 -3.36 5.09
CA GLY A 87 1.01 -2.29 5.96
C GLY A 87 0.16 -2.81 7.12
N VAL A 88 0.05 -1.98 8.15
CA VAL A 88 -0.75 -2.25 9.35
C VAL A 88 -1.57 -1.00 9.70
N GLY A 89 -2.70 -1.20 10.38
CA GLY A 89 -3.56 -0.11 10.86
C GLY A 89 -3.35 0.15 12.35
N LEU A 90 -3.90 1.26 12.82
CA LEU A 90 -4.03 1.58 14.24
C LEU A 90 -5.33 2.37 14.43
N LEU A 91 -6.17 1.91 15.34
CA LEU A 91 -7.45 2.53 15.66
C LEU A 91 -7.50 2.84 17.17
N GLY A 92 -7.52 4.11 17.52
CA GLY A 92 -7.64 4.61 18.88
C GLY A 92 -7.36 6.10 18.95
N GLY A 93 -7.58 6.71 20.12
CA GLY A 93 -7.26 8.12 20.35
C GLY A 93 -5.77 8.39 20.12
N ALA A 94 -5.44 9.55 19.60
CA ALA A 94 -4.04 9.87 19.25
C ALA A 94 -3.10 9.83 20.45
N GLU A 95 -3.56 10.28 21.61
CA GLU A 95 -2.79 10.24 22.85
C GLU A 95 -2.78 8.88 23.56
N GLU A 96 -3.61 7.93 23.10
CA GLU A 96 -3.65 6.56 23.62
C GLU A 96 -2.51 5.68 23.09
N SER A 97 -1.74 6.19 22.17
CA SER A 97 -0.61 5.45 21.59
C SER A 97 0.71 6.08 21.99
N SER A 98 1.61 5.27 22.53
CA SER A 98 2.96 5.73 22.84
C SER A 98 3.73 6.12 21.58
N VAL A 99 4.77 6.96 21.75
CA VAL A 99 5.69 7.30 20.65
C VAL A 99 6.39 6.03 20.10
N ALA A 100 6.61 5.02 20.94
CA ALA A 100 7.19 3.75 20.50
C ALA A 100 6.24 3.01 19.55
N GLN A 101 4.93 2.96 19.87
CA GLN A 101 3.92 2.37 18.99
C GLN A 101 3.78 3.18 17.69
N ALA A 102 3.79 4.51 17.76
CA ALA A 102 3.78 5.36 16.57
C ALA A 102 4.98 5.07 15.65
N LYS A 103 6.21 4.99 16.21
CA LYS A 103 7.42 4.63 15.46
C LYS A 103 7.29 3.26 14.78
N SER A 104 6.74 2.26 15.47
CA SER A 104 6.52 0.92 14.90
C SER A 104 5.53 0.95 13.73
N LEU A 105 4.48 1.77 13.81
CA LEU A 105 3.53 1.96 12.71
C LEU A 105 4.20 2.60 11.49
N PHE A 106 4.98 3.67 11.71
CA PHE A 106 5.76 4.32 10.65
C PHE A 106 6.82 3.39 10.06
N ASP A 107 7.42 2.53 10.86
CA ASP A 107 8.45 1.61 10.42
C ASP A 107 7.93 0.62 9.36
N VAL A 108 6.70 0.13 9.53
CA VAL A 108 6.06 -0.71 8.51
C VAL A 108 5.56 0.14 7.33
N ASN A 109 4.73 1.17 7.62
CA ASN A 109 3.91 1.83 6.59
C ASN A 109 4.69 2.83 5.73
N LEU A 110 5.82 3.37 6.22
CA LEU A 110 6.64 4.34 5.52
C LEU A 110 8.08 3.85 5.33
N PHE A 111 8.80 3.54 6.42
CA PHE A 111 10.21 3.17 6.30
C PHE A 111 10.39 1.83 5.59
N GLY A 112 9.45 0.88 5.74
CA GLY A 112 9.43 -0.36 4.96
C GLY A 112 9.31 -0.11 3.45
N VAL A 113 8.46 0.85 3.05
CA VAL A 113 8.35 1.29 1.64
C VAL A 113 9.67 1.89 1.16
N ILE A 114 10.31 2.75 1.98
CA ILE A 114 11.60 3.38 1.65
C ILE A 114 12.69 2.30 1.49
N ARG A 115 12.77 1.32 2.40
CA ARG A 115 13.74 0.21 2.31
C ARG A 115 13.60 -0.59 1.02
N MET A 116 12.37 -1.04 0.73
CA MET A 116 12.10 -1.81 -0.49
C MET A 116 12.39 -1.00 -1.76
N THR A 117 11.99 0.27 -1.78
CA THR A 117 12.24 1.19 -2.88
C THR A 117 13.74 1.37 -3.12
N ASN A 118 14.50 1.70 -2.07
CA ASN A 118 15.95 1.88 -2.16
C ASN A 118 16.68 0.61 -2.61
N ALA A 119 16.19 -0.56 -2.24
CA ALA A 119 16.76 -1.84 -2.64
C ALA A 119 16.56 -2.15 -4.13
N VAL A 120 15.44 -1.76 -4.76
CA VAL A 120 15.16 -2.02 -6.19
C VAL A 120 15.71 -0.93 -7.11
N LEU A 121 15.81 0.31 -6.66
CA LEU A 121 16.24 1.46 -7.48
C LEU A 121 17.55 1.27 -8.23
N PRO A 122 18.62 0.69 -7.65
CA PRO A 122 19.86 0.46 -8.39
C PRO A 122 19.68 -0.44 -9.62
N SER A 123 18.83 -1.47 -9.52
CA SER A 123 18.52 -2.35 -10.65
C SER A 123 17.68 -1.62 -11.70
N MET A 124 16.61 -0.93 -11.29
CA MET A 124 15.74 -0.19 -12.20
C MET A 124 16.50 0.92 -12.94
N ARG A 125 17.46 1.61 -12.27
CA ARG A 125 18.33 2.61 -12.93
C ARG A 125 19.22 2.00 -13.99
N ARG A 126 19.83 0.83 -13.73
CA ARG A 126 20.63 0.12 -14.75
C ARG A 126 19.80 -0.35 -15.92
N GLN A 127 18.52 -0.70 -15.68
CA GLN A 127 17.54 -1.09 -16.71
C GLN A 127 17.08 0.11 -17.54
N GLY A 128 17.20 1.34 -17.04
CA GLY A 128 16.61 2.54 -17.65
C GLY A 128 15.06 2.54 -17.60
N SER A 129 14.46 1.68 -16.78
CA SER A 129 13.01 1.54 -16.67
C SER A 129 12.62 0.90 -15.34
N GLY A 130 11.43 1.25 -14.83
CA GLY A 130 10.86 0.66 -13.63
C GLY A 130 9.52 1.29 -13.25
N ARG A 131 8.74 0.56 -12.48
CA ARG A 131 7.50 1.05 -11.88
C ARG A 131 7.47 0.71 -10.39
N ILE A 132 7.15 1.70 -9.58
CA ILE A 132 6.88 1.54 -8.15
C ILE A 132 5.44 1.93 -7.90
N VAL A 133 4.65 1.03 -7.35
CA VAL A 133 3.26 1.25 -6.96
C VAL A 133 3.17 1.19 -5.45
N ASN A 134 2.81 2.29 -4.82
CA ASN A 134 2.63 2.37 -3.38
C ASN A 134 1.14 2.30 -3.04
N ILE A 135 0.73 1.32 -2.22
CA ILE A 135 -0.64 1.24 -1.73
C ILE A 135 -0.81 2.23 -0.59
N SER A 136 -1.41 3.36 -0.92
CA SER A 136 -1.79 4.40 0.02
C SER A 136 -3.18 4.13 0.63
N SER A 137 -3.97 5.14 0.79
CA SER A 137 -5.36 5.10 1.25
C SER A 137 -6.01 6.44 0.96
N VAL A 138 -7.33 6.50 0.95
CA VAL A 138 -8.06 7.78 1.06
C VAL A 138 -7.63 8.58 2.30
N LEU A 139 -7.16 7.88 3.35
CA LEU A 139 -6.59 8.50 4.56
C LEU A 139 -5.18 9.09 4.37
N GLY A 140 -4.63 9.00 3.17
CA GLY A 140 -3.49 9.82 2.75
C GLY A 140 -3.90 11.19 2.19
N LEU A 141 -5.20 11.41 1.97
CA LEU A 141 -5.77 12.65 1.44
C LEU A 141 -6.62 13.38 2.49
N ILE A 142 -7.28 12.63 3.37
CA ILE A 142 -8.20 13.14 4.38
C ILE A 142 -7.82 12.62 5.76
N PRO A 143 -8.11 13.37 6.83
CA PRO A 143 -7.99 12.86 8.19
C PRO A 143 -9.12 11.87 8.51
N ALA A 144 -8.89 11.01 9.50
CA ALA A 144 -9.96 10.24 10.16
C ALA A 144 -9.76 10.28 11.67
N PRO A 145 -10.75 10.75 12.44
CA PRO A 145 -10.74 10.67 13.90
C PRO A 145 -10.50 9.22 14.37
N PHE A 146 -9.77 9.05 15.43
CA PHE A 146 -9.30 7.76 15.97
C PHE A 146 -8.36 6.95 15.05
N MET A 147 -7.92 7.54 13.93
CA MET A 147 -6.91 6.97 13.03
C MET A 147 -5.79 7.99 12.73
N ALA A 148 -5.52 8.92 13.63
CA ALA A 148 -4.57 10.03 13.41
C ALA A 148 -3.18 9.54 12.99
N LEU A 149 -2.61 8.57 13.71
CA LEU A 149 -1.28 8.03 13.41
C LEU A 149 -1.25 7.26 12.08
N TYR A 150 -2.30 6.48 11.79
CA TYR A 150 -2.40 5.80 10.49
C TYR A 150 -2.52 6.81 9.34
N SER A 151 -3.39 7.81 9.48
CA SER A 151 -3.51 8.90 8.49
C SER A 151 -2.18 9.62 8.29
N ALA A 152 -1.44 9.90 9.37
CA ALA A 152 -0.11 10.51 9.29
C ALA A 152 0.87 9.66 8.46
N THR A 153 0.89 8.32 8.65
CA THR A 153 1.75 7.45 7.82
C THR A 153 1.38 7.50 6.34
N LYS A 154 0.07 7.57 6.03
CA LYS A 154 -0.39 7.60 4.64
C LYS A 154 -0.17 8.97 3.98
N HIS A 155 -0.35 10.09 4.71
CA HIS A 155 0.04 11.42 4.22
C HIS A 155 1.56 11.51 3.96
N ALA A 156 2.38 10.95 4.86
CA ALA A 156 3.82 10.88 4.65
C ALA A 156 4.19 10.05 3.41
N LEU A 157 3.50 8.94 3.18
CA LEU A 157 3.69 8.09 1.99
C LEU A 157 3.33 8.83 0.70
N GLU A 158 2.25 9.63 0.70
CA GLU A 158 1.85 10.48 -0.43
C GLU A 158 2.97 11.46 -0.78
N GLY A 159 3.41 12.27 0.20
CA GLY A 159 4.48 13.26 -0.01
C GLY A 159 5.80 12.64 -0.47
N TYR A 160 6.21 11.52 0.15
CA TYR A 160 7.38 10.76 -0.26
C TYR A 160 7.29 10.28 -1.72
N SER A 161 6.14 9.71 -2.08
CA SER A 161 5.95 9.11 -3.41
C SER A 161 5.95 10.16 -4.52
N GLU A 162 5.30 11.31 -4.30
CA GLU A 162 5.28 12.39 -5.28
C GLU A 162 6.66 13.01 -5.48
N SER A 163 7.39 13.28 -4.39
CA SER A 163 8.74 13.82 -4.47
C SER A 163 9.66 12.87 -5.22
N LEU A 164 9.65 11.60 -4.85
CA LEU A 164 10.48 10.58 -5.48
C LEU A 164 10.17 10.40 -6.98
N ASP A 165 8.87 10.45 -7.40
CA ASP A 165 8.52 10.37 -8.84
C ASP A 165 9.19 11.49 -9.65
N HIS A 166 9.33 12.69 -9.07
CA HIS A 166 10.02 13.79 -9.74
C HIS A 166 11.54 13.54 -9.84
N GLU A 167 12.15 12.99 -8.79
CA GLU A 167 13.60 12.78 -8.72
C GLU A 167 14.09 11.71 -9.70
N ILE A 168 13.32 10.61 -9.87
CA ILE A 168 13.78 9.43 -10.62
C ILE A 168 13.16 9.28 -12.02
N ARG A 169 12.27 10.18 -12.41
CA ARG A 169 11.58 10.12 -13.70
C ARG A 169 12.54 10.19 -14.88
N SER A 170 13.60 10.96 -14.79
CA SER A 170 14.65 11.03 -15.82
C SER A 170 15.39 9.73 -16.03
N ALA A 171 15.39 8.83 -15.05
CA ALA A 171 15.94 7.48 -15.16
C ALA A 171 14.95 6.45 -15.77
N GLY A 172 13.81 6.90 -16.31
CA GLY A 172 12.78 6.03 -16.85
C GLY A 172 11.94 5.28 -15.80
N ILE A 173 12.02 5.71 -14.54
CA ILE A 173 11.31 5.07 -13.41
C ILE A 173 10.14 5.95 -12.99
N ARG A 174 8.99 5.34 -12.71
CA ARG A 174 7.79 6.07 -12.25
C ARG A 174 7.32 5.53 -10.91
N VAL A 175 6.93 6.45 -10.04
CA VAL A 175 6.24 6.14 -8.78
C VAL A 175 4.79 6.55 -8.90
N VAL A 176 3.89 5.66 -8.51
CA VAL A 176 2.44 5.91 -8.55
C VAL A 176 1.79 5.43 -7.26
N LEU A 177 0.69 6.06 -6.90
CA LEU A 177 -0.10 5.78 -5.72
C LEU A 177 -1.42 5.11 -6.11
N VAL A 178 -1.80 4.08 -5.37
CA VAL A 178 -3.15 3.51 -5.42
C VAL A 178 -3.82 3.81 -4.09
N GLU A 179 -4.98 4.43 -4.14
CA GLU A 179 -5.69 5.00 -2.98
C GLU A 179 -7.01 4.25 -2.79
N PRO A 180 -7.03 3.11 -2.06
CA PRO A 180 -8.28 2.43 -1.71
C PRO A 180 -9.02 3.16 -0.59
N ALA A 181 -10.34 3.01 -0.57
CA ALA A 181 -11.17 3.22 0.61
C ALA A 181 -11.23 1.94 1.45
N TYR A 182 -12.32 1.74 2.22
CA TYR A 182 -12.51 0.48 2.93
C TYR A 182 -12.53 -0.69 1.96
N THR A 183 -11.76 -1.72 2.26
CA THR A 183 -11.60 -2.91 1.41
C THR A 183 -11.73 -4.17 2.26
N ARG A 184 -12.60 -5.09 1.88
CA ARG A 184 -12.83 -6.36 2.59
C ARG A 184 -11.60 -7.25 2.53
N THR A 185 -10.82 -7.25 3.58
CA THR A 185 -9.58 -8.02 3.70
C THR A 185 -9.41 -8.51 5.13
N SER A 186 -8.46 -9.38 5.36
CA SER A 186 -8.00 -9.73 6.72
C SER A 186 -7.21 -8.59 7.40
N PHE A 187 -7.23 -7.38 6.82
CA PHE A 187 -6.55 -6.20 7.39
C PHE A 187 -7.07 -5.83 8.79
N GLU A 188 -8.35 -6.13 9.10
CA GLU A 188 -8.90 -5.96 10.44
C GLU A 188 -8.05 -6.66 11.52
N GLY A 189 -7.54 -7.85 11.22
CA GLY A 189 -6.61 -8.57 12.09
C GLY A 189 -5.22 -7.93 12.20
N ASN A 190 -4.91 -6.93 11.35
CA ASN A 190 -3.68 -6.15 11.34
C ASN A 190 -3.89 -4.71 11.82
N VAL A 191 -5.06 -4.39 12.39
CA VAL A 191 -5.33 -3.10 13.04
C VAL A 191 -4.98 -3.23 14.51
N TYR A 192 -3.95 -2.51 14.92
CA TYR A 192 -3.52 -2.49 16.32
C TYR A 192 -4.46 -1.66 17.16
N GLN A 193 -4.63 -2.08 18.40
CA GLN A 193 -5.23 -1.27 19.45
C GLN A 193 -4.16 -0.38 20.09
N PRO A 194 -4.51 0.80 20.63
CA PRO A 194 -3.58 1.64 21.35
C PRO A 194 -3.00 0.90 22.57
N ASP A 195 -1.73 1.13 22.85
CA ASP A 195 -1.02 0.51 23.97
C ASP A 195 -1.27 1.21 25.34
N GLN A 196 -1.95 2.37 25.35
CA GLN A 196 -2.27 3.17 26.55
C GLN A 196 -3.74 3.58 26.52
N GLN A 197 -4.65 2.61 26.53
CA GLN A 197 -6.08 2.91 26.47
C GLN A 197 -6.55 3.74 27.67
N LEU A 198 -7.20 4.88 27.40
CA LEU A 198 -7.74 5.79 28.37
C LEU A 198 -9.27 5.63 28.49
N GLU A 199 -9.78 5.60 29.72
CA GLU A 199 -11.22 5.48 29.99
C GLU A 199 -12.02 6.62 29.33
N HIS A 200 -11.45 7.83 29.34
CA HIS A 200 -12.03 9.01 28.70
C HIS A 200 -12.42 8.80 27.22
N TYR A 201 -11.66 8.00 26.49
CA TYR A 201 -11.93 7.71 25.07
C TYR A 201 -12.76 6.46 24.82
N GLN A 202 -13.13 5.69 25.86
CA GLN A 202 -13.80 4.39 25.69
C GLN A 202 -15.04 4.48 24.81
N ALA A 203 -15.96 5.40 25.12
CA ALA A 203 -17.21 5.56 24.37
C ALA A 203 -16.98 6.04 22.92
N ALA A 204 -16.06 7.01 22.75
CA ALA A 204 -15.77 7.56 21.43
C ALA A 204 -15.00 6.56 20.54
N ARG A 205 -14.09 5.77 21.14
CA ARG A 205 -13.40 4.67 20.46
C ARG A 205 -14.38 3.59 20.01
N ALA A 206 -15.30 3.15 20.87
CA ALA A 206 -16.33 2.20 20.51
C ALA A 206 -17.24 2.72 19.36
N THR A 207 -17.53 4.03 19.35
CA THR A 207 -18.25 4.67 18.24
C THR A 207 -17.43 4.59 16.93
N ALA A 208 -16.14 4.92 16.96
CA ALA A 208 -15.26 4.86 15.80
C ALA A 208 -15.12 3.42 15.26
N GLU A 209 -15.01 2.42 16.16
CA GLU A 209 -15.01 0.99 15.79
C GLU A 209 -16.35 0.59 15.12
N GLY A 210 -17.47 1.10 15.63
CA GLY A 210 -18.79 0.89 15.03
C GLY A 210 -18.88 1.47 13.62
N VAL A 211 -18.41 2.71 13.42
CA VAL A 211 -18.37 3.34 12.09
C VAL A 211 -17.52 2.54 11.12
N MET A 212 -16.34 2.07 11.56
CA MET A 212 -15.47 1.24 10.71
C MET A 212 -16.16 -0.09 10.36
N ARG A 213 -16.79 -0.75 11.32
CA ARG A 213 -17.54 -2.01 11.10
C ARG A 213 -18.69 -1.82 10.11
N ASP A 214 -19.48 -0.74 10.25
CA ASP A 214 -20.54 -0.42 9.31
C ASP A 214 -20.01 -0.20 7.89
N ALA A 215 -18.88 0.54 7.76
CA ALA A 215 -18.24 0.77 6.48
C ALA A 215 -17.71 -0.52 5.83
N MET A 216 -17.25 -1.50 6.63
CA MET A 216 -16.77 -2.78 6.12
C MET A 216 -17.88 -3.65 5.52
N THR A 217 -19.15 -3.45 5.90
CA THR A 217 -20.28 -4.19 5.30
C THR A 217 -20.48 -3.89 3.81
N VAL A 218 -20.10 -2.68 3.38
CA VAL A 218 -20.24 -2.17 2.00
C VAL A 218 -18.88 -1.91 1.34
N ALA A 219 -17.81 -2.43 1.94
CA ALA A 219 -16.45 -2.22 1.47
C ALA A 219 -16.20 -2.88 0.10
N ASP A 220 -15.31 -2.27 -0.67
CA ASP A 220 -14.86 -2.78 -1.96
C ASP A 220 -14.12 -4.12 -1.79
N SER A 221 -14.08 -4.94 -2.86
CA SER A 221 -13.28 -6.17 -2.85
C SER A 221 -11.79 -5.89 -3.07
N PRO A 222 -10.88 -6.78 -2.59
CA PRO A 222 -9.45 -6.67 -2.88
C PRO A 222 -9.14 -6.73 -4.38
N GLU A 223 -9.94 -7.45 -5.17
CA GLU A 223 -9.78 -7.57 -6.62
C GLU A 223 -9.93 -6.21 -7.32
N LEU A 224 -10.86 -5.37 -6.87
CA LEU A 224 -11.04 -4.02 -7.41
C LEU A 224 -9.77 -3.16 -7.20
N VAL A 225 -9.11 -3.29 -6.06
CA VAL A 225 -7.83 -2.62 -5.82
C VAL A 225 -6.73 -3.22 -6.69
N ALA A 226 -6.68 -4.54 -6.83
CA ALA A 226 -5.74 -5.24 -7.69
C ALA A 226 -5.86 -4.81 -9.16
N GLU A 227 -7.09 -4.62 -9.68
CA GLU A 227 -7.33 -4.06 -11.02
C GLU A 227 -6.72 -2.65 -11.18
N ALA A 228 -6.88 -1.79 -10.16
CA ALA A 228 -6.25 -0.48 -10.17
C ALA A 228 -4.72 -0.57 -10.19
N VAL A 229 -4.14 -1.52 -9.44
CA VAL A 229 -2.69 -1.79 -9.47
C VAL A 229 -2.24 -2.26 -10.85
N VAL A 230 -2.92 -3.23 -11.47
CA VAL A 230 -2.59 -3.70 -12.82
C VAL A 230 -2.66 -2.54 -13.81
N LYS A 231 -3.72 -1.73 -13.76
CA LYS A 231 -3.85 -0.54 -14.62
C LYS A 231 -2.70 0.44 -14.41
N ALA A 232 -2.32 0.72 -13.16
CA ALA A 232 -1.19 1.59 -12.83
C ALA A 232 0.15 1.02 -13.32
N SER A 233 0.30 -0.30 -13.27
CA SER A 233 1.53 -1.01 -13.63
C SER A 233 1.75 -1.09 -15.16
N THR A 234 0.66 -1.25 -15.92
CA THR A 234 0.72 -1.47 -17.38
C THR A 234 0.57 -0.20 -18.21
N ALA A 235 0.12 0.91 -17.62
CA ALA A 235 -0.05 2.17 -18.33
C ALA A 235 1.28 2.71 -18.86
N ALA A 236 1.35 2.99 -20.18
CA ALA A 236 2.53 3.59 -20.80
C ALA A 236 2.84 4.99 -20.23
N ARG A 237 1.80 5.77 -19.94
CA ARG A 237 1.87 7.07 -19.26
C ARG A 237 0.98 7.03 -18.03
N PRO A 238 1.49 6.54 -16.88
CA PRO A 238 0.67 6.40 -15.69
C PRO A 238 0.28 7.76 -15.11
N ALA A 239 -0.94 7.83 -14.59
CA ALA A 239 -1.33 8.90 -13.67
C ALA A 239 -0.51 8.75 -12.37
N ARG A 240 -0.38 9.83 -11.59
CA ARG A 240 0.30 9.77 -10.29
C ARG A 240 -0.52 9.02 -9.25
N ARG A 241 -1.86 9.17 -9.30
CA ARG A 241 -2.82 8.63 -8.34
C ARG A 241 -3.91 7.82 -9.04
N TYR A 242 -4.28 6.73 -8.42
CA TYR A 242 -5.36 5.84 -8.84
C TYR A 242 -6.30 5.60 -7.65
N ALA A 243 -7.38 6.38 -7.57
CA ALA A 243 -8.43 6.13 -6.60
C ALA A 243 -9.12 4.79 -6.94
N ALA A 244 -8.99 3.80 -6.06
CA ALA A 244 -9.56 2.47 -6.24
C ALA A 244 -10.99 2.43 -5.70
N GLY A 245 -11.95 2.26 -6.59
CA GLY A 245 -13.37 2.19 -6.24
C GLY A 245 -14.12 3.53 -6.32
N LYS A 246 -15.44 3.43 -6.20
CA LYS A 246 -16.35 4.59 -6.31
C LYS A 246 -16.17 5.55 -5.14
N VAL A 247 -16.11 5.00 -3.93
CA VAL A 247 -15.98 5.79 -2.69
C VAL A 247 -14.65 6.56 -2.68
N ALA A 248 -13.55 5.89 -3.04
CA ALA A 248 -12.24 6.54 -3.12
C ALA A 248 -12.23 7.70 -4.11
N ARG A 249 -12.85 7.54 -5.29
CA ARG A 249 -12.97 8.62 -6.29
C ARG A 249 -13.78 9.79 -5.76
N GLN A 250 -14.89 9.53 -5.09
CA GLN A 250 -15.73 10.57 -4.50
C GLN A 250 -14.96 11.36 -3.44
N ILE A 251 -14.27 10.69 -2.53
CA ILE A 251 -13.46 11.33 -1.48
C ILE A 251 -12.36 12.21 -2.09
N SER A 252 -11.63 11.70 -3.08
CA SER A 252 -10.58 12.44 -3.78
C SER A 252 -11.11 13.74 -4.43
N LEU A 253 -12.30 13.67 -5.07
CA LEU A 253 -12.95 14.84 -5.67
C LEU A 253 -13.46 15.81 -4.61
N LEU A 254 -14.13 15.32 -3.58
CA LEU A 254 -14.67 16.16 -2.49
C LEU A 254 -13.53 16.91 -1.80
N ARG A 255 -12.44 16.24 -1.45
CA ARG A 255 -11.29 16.89 -0.80
C ARG A 255 -10.67 18.00 -1.64
N ARG A 256 -10.74 17.87 -2.96
CA ARG A 256 -10.16 18.86 -3.89
C ARG A 256 -11.01 20.10 -4.07
N PHE A 257 -12.35 19.97 -4.02
CA PHE A 257 -13.26 21.02 -4.46
C PHE A 257 -14.21 21.55 -3.38
N VAL A 258 -14.40 20.81 -2.28
CA VAL A 258 -15.28 21.23 -1.19
C VAL A 258 -14.51 22.14 -0.22
N PRO A 259 -15.08 23.26 0.21
CA PRO A 259 -14.49 24.12 1.23
C PRO A 259 -14.20 23.35 2.53
N GLU A 260 -13.11 23.71 3.20
CA GLU A 260 -12.62 22.98 4.38
C GLU A 260 -13.67 22.87 5.50
N SER A 261 -14.39 23.95 5.79
CA SER A 261 -15.44 23.96 6.82
C SER A 261 -16.60 23.01 6.53
N ALA A 262 -17.02 22.90 5.26
CA ALA A 262 -18.06 21.97 4.85
C ALA A 262 -17.58 20.52 4.89
N PHE A 263 -16.31 20.31 4.53
CA PHE A 263 -15.67 19.00 4.63
C PHE A 263 -15.55 18.54 6.09
N ASP A 264 -15.07 19.42 6.99
CA ASP A 264 -14.96 19.13 8.42
C ASP A 264 -16.33 18.76 9.03
N SER A 265 -17.35 19.55 8.76
CA SER A 265 -18.73 19.28 9.26
C SER A 265 -19.24 17.93 8.76
N SER A 266 -18.99 17.59 7.49
CA SER A 266 -19.37 16.29 6.91
C SER A 266 -18.62 15.14 7.58
N LEU A 267 -17.31 15.28 7.79
CA LEU A 267 -16.47 14.28 8.44
C LEU A 267 -16.94 14.02 9.88
N ARG A 268 -17.15 15.08 10.68
CA ARG A 268 -17.65 14.97 12.06
C ARG A 268 -18.98 14.22 12.12
N LYS A 269 -19.91 14.55 11.20
CA LYS A 269 -21.21 13.87 11.10
C LYS A 269 -21.06 12.39 10.74
N GLN A 270 -20.20 12.05 9.76
CA GLN A 270 -19.97 10.66 9.35
C GLN A 270 -19.31 9.85 10.47
N MET A 271 -18.41 10.46 11.22
CA MET A 271 -17.72 9.83 12.36
C MET A 271 -18.53 9.85 13.65
N ARG A 272 -19.78 10.36 13.60
CA ARG A 272 -20.69 10.46 14.77
C ARG A 272 -20.06 11.18 15.95
N LEU A 273 -19.21 12.20 15.68
CA LEU A 273 -18.58 13.02 16.70
C LEU A 273 -19.55 14.08 17.22
N PRO A 274 -19.48 14.47 18.51
CA PRO A 274 -20.28 15.57 19.04
C PRO A 274 -19.98 16.87 18.27
N ALA A 275 -20.99 17.75 18.20
CA ALA A 275 -20.88 19.04 17.50
C ALA A 275 -19.80 19.92 18.07
#